data_f83b74d5a3317c20127edd62513a0eac
#
_entry.id   f83b74d5a3317c20127edd62513a0eac
#
_cell.length_a   1.000
_cell.length_b   1.000
_cell.length_c   1.000
_cell.angle_alpha   90.00
_cell.angle_beta   90.00
_cell.angle_gamma   90.00
#
_symmetry.space_group_name_H-M   'P 1'
#
loop_
_entity.id
_entity.type
_entity.pdbx_description
1 polymer ?
#
loop_
_entity_poly.entity_id
_entity_poly.type
_entity_poly.pdbx_seq_one_letter_code
_entity_poly.pdbx_strand_id
1 'polypeptide(L)'
;MAVQLRRYEVVDGQMDDLIAWFPTIAAVREKFGFKVEFMYADREHNELVWAVSHPDDFDGAYEEFAASPERAAAFEGQPSRVSEAHVAMVDVVIAPSP
;
A
#
# COMPACT_ATOMS: atom_id res chain seq x y z
N MET A 1 4.29 16.98 -4.14
CA MET A 1 4.21 15.61 -3.62
C MET A 1 2.89 14.99 -4.04
N ALA A 2 2.94 13.83 -4.67
CA ALA A 2 1.72 13.11 -5.07
C ALA A 2 1.35 12.09 -3.99
N VAL A 3 0.05 11.97 -3.70
CA VAL A 3 -0.47 11.05 -2.69
C VAL A 3 -1.53 10.15 -3.34
N GLN A 4 -1.40 8.85 -3.12
CA GLN A 4 -2.35 7.86 -3.58
C GLN A 4 -3.03 7.20 -2.39
N LEU A 5 -4.37 7.20 -2.39
CA LEU A 5 -5.17 6.50 -1.40
C LEU A 5 -5.53 5.11 -1.94
N ARG A 6 -5.36 4.10 -1.10
CA ARG A 6 -5.66 2.71 -1.45
C ARG A 6 -6.63 2.15 -0.40
N ARG A 7 -7.74 1.61 -0.88
CA ARG A 7 -8.73 0.97 -0.02
C ARG A 7 -8.93 -0.46 -0.51
N TYR A 8 -8.62 -1.41 0.35
CA TYR A 8 -8.68 -2.83 0.03
C TYR A 8 -9.85 -3.50 0.74
N GLU A 9 -10.62 -4.27 -0.02
CA GLU A 9 -11.53 -5.25 0.55
C GLU A 9 -10.73 -6.53 0.78
N VAL A 10 -10.65 -6.94 2.04
CA VAL A 10 -9.76 -8.03 2.47
C VAL A 10 -10.53 -9.35 2.47
N VAL A 11 -9.90 -10.42 2.02
CA VAL A 11 -10.46 -11.76 2.05
C VAL A 11 -10.72 -12.16 3.51
N ASP A 12 -11.86 -12.77 3.78
CA ASP A 12 -12.26 -13.18 5.14
C ASP A 12 -11.14 -13.98 5.83
N GLY A 13 -10.83 -13.58 7.06
CA GLY A 13 -9.80 -14.23 7.87
C GLY A 13 -8.36 -13.84 7.55
N GLN A 14 -8.13 -12.96 6.56
CA GLN A 14 -6.79 -12.62 6.11
C GLN A 14 -6.26 -11.26 6.63
N MET A 15 -7.06 -10.51 7.40
CA MET A 15 -6.66 -9.16 7.82
C MET A 15 -5.37 -9.16 8.64
N ASP A 16 -5.26 -10.02 9.65
CA ASP A 16 -4.08 -10.04 10.51
C ASP A 16 -2.83 -10.47 9.75
N ASP A 17 -2.95 -11.46 8.87
CA ASP A 17 -1.84 -11.92 8.04
C ASP A 17 -1.41 -10.84 7.03
N LEU A 18 -2.37 -10.11 6.47
CA LEU A 18 -2.08 -8.99 5.57
C LEU A 18 -1.31 -7.89 6.30
N ILE A 19 -1.76 -7.51 7.49
CA ILE A 19 -1.11 -6.50 8.32
C ILE A 19 0.31 -6.95 8.70
N ALA A 20 0.48 -8.22 9.07
CA ALA A 20 1.78 -8.77 9.44
C ALA A 20 2.76 -8.80 8.26
N TRP A 21 2.28 -9.08 7.05
CA TRP A 21 3.10 -9.10 5.84
C TRP A 21 3.43 -7.71 5.31
N PHE A 22 2.57 -6.74 5.54
CA PHE A 22 2.67 -5.41 4.93
C PHE A 22 4.04 -4.73 5.09
N PRO A 23 4.72 -4.79 6.25
CA PRO A 23 6.06 -4.20 6.38
C PRO A 23 7.06 -4.68 5.34
N THR A 24 6.91 -5.91 4.86
CA THR A 24 7.78 -6.47 3.81
C THR A 24 7.65 -5.68 2.51
N ILE A 25 6.42 -5.41 2.06
CA ILE A 25 6.21 -4.65 0.83
C ILE A 25 6.43 -3.14 1.03
N ALA A 26 6.15 -2.62 2.22
CA ALA A 26 6.44 -1.23 2.55
C ALA A 26 7.94 -0.93 2.45
N ALA A 27 8.79 -1.84 2.94
CA ALA A 27 10.23 -1.70 2.84
C ALA A 27 10.71 -1.67 1.37
N VAL A 28 10.08 -2.45 0.49
CA VAL A 28 10.39 -2.41 -0.94
C VAL A 28 9.98 -1.06 -1.54
N ARG A 29 8.80 -0.58 -1.22
CA ARG A 29 8.34 0.73 -1.70
C ARG A 29 9.28 1.86 -1.28
N GLU A 30 9.80 1.83 -0.06
CA GLU A 30 10.74 2.83 0.44
C GLU A 30 12.01 2.91 -0.40
N LYS A 31 12.48 1.80 -0.94
CA LYS A 31 13.66 1.76 -1.81
C LYS A 31 13.44 2.57 -3.09
N PHE A 32 12.21 2.75 -3.51
CA PHE A 32 11.85 3.53 -4.70
C PHE A 32 11.38 4.94 -4.36
N GLY A 33 11.56 5.38 -3.12
CA GLY A 33 11.25 6.74 -2.68
C GLY A 33 9.83 6.94 -2.15
N PHE A 34 9.03 5.87 -2.04
CA PHE A 34 7.69 5.97 -1.50
C PHE A 34 7.69 6.03 0.03
N LYS A 35 6.69 6.72 0.56
CA LYS A 35 6.44 6.79 1.99
C LYS A 35 5.00 6.37 2.26
N VAL A 36 4.80 5.45 3.19
CA VAL A 36 3.46 5.14 3.69
C VAL A 36 3.07 6.23 4.68
N GLU A 37 2.02 6.98 4.36
CA GLU A 37 1.58 8.11 5.17
C GLU A 37 0.76 7.67 6.38
N PHE A 38 -0.10 6.67 6.20
CA PHE A 38 -0.89 6.07 7.26
C PHE A 38 -1.45 4.73 6.79
N MET A 39 -1.93 3.93 7.74
CA MET A 39 -2.65 2.69 7.45
C MET A 39 -3.67 2.43 8.56
N TYR A 40 -4.93 2.26 8.20
CA TYR A 40 -6.01 1.97 9.14
C TYR A 40 -6.73 0.69 8.74
N ALA A 41 -7.02 -0.16 9.73
CA ALA A 41 -7.82 -1.36 9.53
C ALA A 41 -9.23 -1.10 10.04
N ASP A 42 -10.22 -1.21 9.15
CA ASP A 42 -11.64 -1.23 9.51
C ASP A 42 -12.07 -2.68 9.62
N ARG A 43 -12.01 -3.21 10.84
CA ARG A 43 -12.27 -4.64 11.08
C ARG A 43 -13.73 -5.00 10.95
N GLU A 44 -14.62 -4.05 11.22
CA GLU A 44 -16.07 -4.27 11.08
C GLU A 44 -16.45 -4.52 9.62
N HIS A 45 -15.88 -3.75 8.70
CA HIS A 45 -16.16 -3.86 7.26
C HIS A 45 -15.12 -4.66 6.49
N ASN A 46 -14.12 -5.19 7.18
CA ASN A 46 -13.04 -5.98 6.60
C ASN A 46 -12.29 -5.23 5.48
N GLU A 47 -11.98 -3.96 5.75
CA GLU A 47 -11.27 -3.08 4.83
C GLU A 47 -9.95 -2.60 5.42
N LEU A 48 -8.95 -2.45 4.57
CA LEU A 48 -7.66 -1.86 4.91
C LEU A 48 -7.49 -0.60 4.09
N VAL A 49 -7.32 0.55 4.75
CA VAL A 49 -7.18 1.86 4.09
C VAL A 49 -5.80 2.41 4.38
N TRP A 50 -5.08 2.78 3.34
CA TRP A 50 -3.75 3.34 3.51
C TRP A 50 -3.41 4.31 2.40
N ALA A 51 -2.44 5.17 2.65
CA ALA A 51 -1.99 6.15 1.68
C ALA A 51 -0.48 6.06 1.50
N VAL A 52 -0.03 6.29 0.27
CA VAL A 52 1.38 6.27 -0.09
C VAL A 52 1.69 7.52 -0.91
N SER A 53 2.84 8.13 -0.64
CA SER A 53 3.27 9.35 -1.32
C SER A 53 4.63 9.18 -1.97
N HIS A 54 4.92 10.06 -2.93
CA HIS A 54 6.24 10.17 -3.53
C HIS A 54 6.58 11.65 -3.72
N PRO A 55 7.81 12.09 -3.41
CA PRO A 55 8.16 13.52 -3.47
C PRO A 55 8.31 14.07 -4.88
N ASP A 56 8.67 13.23 -5.85
CA ASP A 56 9.01 13.69 -7.20
C ASP A 56 8.13 13.07 -8.27
N ASP A 57 8.51 11.91 -8.79
CA ASP A 57 7.86 11.24 -9.91
C ASP A 57 7.17 9.95 -9.43
N PHE A 58 5.92 10.10 -9.00
CA PHE A 58 5.14 8.95 -8.52
C PHE A 58 4.99 7.87 -9.59
N ASP A 59 4.61 8.26 -10.80
CA ASP A 59 4.31 7.29 -11.86
C ASP A 59 5.56 6.54 -12.33
N GLY A 60 6.66 7.24 -12.53
CA GLY A 60 7.93 6.62 -12.92
C GLY A 60 8.48 5.71 -11.83
N ALA A 61 8.42 6.15 -10.57
CA ALA A 61 8.84 5.34 -9.43
C ALA A 61 7.95 4.10 -9.27
N TYR A 62 6.63 4.24 -9.52
CA TYR A 62 5.71 3.10 -9.45
C TYR A 62 6.01 2.06 -10.53
N GLU A 63 6.31 2.49 -11.76
CA GLU A 63 6.69 1.58 -12.84
C GLU A 63 7.95 0.78 -12.48
N GLU A 64 8.97 1.46 -11.94
CA GLU A 64 10.20 0.80 -11.50
C GLU A 64 9.93 -0.19 -10.36
N PHE A 65 9.14 0.21 -9.36
CA PHE A 65 8.75 -0.64 -8.26
C PHE A 65 8.00 -1.87 -8.76
N ALA A 66 6.99 -1.68 -9.60
CA ALA A 66 6.13 -2.77 -10.11
C ALA A 66 6.92 -3.80 -10.91
N ALA A 67 7.97 -3.39 -11.61
CA ALA A 67 8.82 -4.26 -12.42
C ALA A 67 10.02 -4.82 -11.63
N SER A 68 10.19 -4.45 -10.35
CA SER A 68 11.40 -4.78 -9.61
C SER A 68 11.44 -6.25 -9.16
N PRO A 69 12.63 -6.86 -9.12
CA PRO A 69 12.78 -8.20 -8.56
C PRO A 69 12.48 -8.22 -7.06
N GLU A 70 12.70 -7.12 -6.34
CA GLU A 70 12.39 -7.02 -4.91
C GLU A 70 10.89 -7.14 -4.65
N ARG A 71 10.06 -6.50 -5.50
CA ARG A 71 8.60 -6.66 -5.41
C ARG A 71 8.17 -8.09 -5.70
N ALA A 72 8.72 -8.67 -6.75
CA ALA A 72 8.43 -10.06 -7.11
C ALA A 72 8.78 -11.01 -5.96
N ALA A 73 9.92 -10.81 -5.32
CA ALA A 73 10.35 -11.62 -4.17
C ALA A 73 9.41 -11.45 -2.97
N ALA A 74 8.94 -10.22 -2.71
CA ALA A 74 8.02 -9.96 -1.59
C ALA A 74 6.67 -10.67 -1.76
N PHE A 75 6.21 -10.83 -3.00
CA PHE A 75 4.94 -11.51 -3.30
C PHE A 75 5.08 -13.02 -3.52
N GLU A 76 6.31 -13.52 -3.65
CA GLU A 76 6.54 -14.95 -3.93
C GLU A 76 5.97 -15.83 -2.83
N GLY A 77 5.11 -16.77 -3.22
CA GLY A 77 4.49 -17.70 -2.28
C GLY A 77 3.38 -17.12 -1.42
N GLN A 78 3.04 -15.83 -1.62
CA GLN A 78 1.98 -15.19 -0.84
C GLN A 78 0.61 -15.49 -1.44
N PRO A 79 -0.40 -15.83 -0.60
CA PRO A 79 -1.77 -15.99 -1.09
C PRO A 79 -2.37 -14.64 -1.44
N SER A 80 -3.43 -14.66 -2.25
CA SER A 80 -4.23 -13.45 -2.49
C SER A 80 -5.05 -13.12 -1.25
N ARG A 81 -4.79 -11.96 -0.63
CA ARG A 81 -5.46 -11.51 0.58
C ARG A 81 -6.43 -10.35 0.34
N VAL A 82 -6.41 -9.79 -0.86
CA VAL A 82 -7.23 -8.64 -1.25
C VAL A 82 -8.17 -9.09 -2.35
N SER A 83 -9.48 -9.00 -2.10
CA SER A 83 -10.50 -9.37 -3.09
C SER A 83 -10.79 -8.25 -4.06
N GLU A 84 -10.69 -7.00 -3.61
CA GLU A 84 -10.90 -5.83 -4.45
C GLU A 84 -10.05 -4.66 -3.94
N ALA A 85 -9.47 -3.89 -4.86
CA ALA A 85 -8.67 -2.72 -4.53
C ALA A 85 -9.23 -1.49 -5.23
N HIS A 86 -9.45 -0.43 -4.45
CA HIS A 86 -9.87 0.88 -4.95
C HIS A 86 -8.68 1.83 -4.77
N VAL A 87 -8.17 2.35 -5.88
CA VAL A 87 -6.96 3.17 -5.90
C VAL A 87 -7.27 4.51 -6.55
N ALA A 88 -6.93 5.60 -5.88
CA ALA A 88 -7.15 6.95 -6.40
C ALA A 88 -6.04 7.90 -5.99
N MET A 89 -5.66 8.79 -6.90
CA MET A 89 -4.83 9.94 -6.53
C MET A 89 -5.72 10.94 -5.83
N VAL A 90 -5.24 11.50 -4.72
CA VAL A 90 -6.04 12.36 -3.85
C VAL A 90 -5.29 13.64 -3.49
N ASP A 91 -6.06 14.66 -3.13
CA ASP A 91 -5.53 15.88 -2.53
C ASP A 91 -5.54 15.74 -1.02
N VAL A 92 -4.46 16.17 -0.38
CA VAL A 92 -4.39 16.19 1.08
C VAL A 92 -5.02 17.47 1.56
N VAL A 93 -6.19 17.38 2.19
CA VAL A 93 -6.91 18.54 2.75
C VAL A 93 -6.41 18.83 4.16
N ILE A 94 -6.30 17.77 4.99
CA ILE A 94 -5.69 17.81 6.32
C ILE A 94 -4.77 16.62 6.42
N ALA A 95 -3.47 16.85 6.65
CA ALA A 95 -2.50 15.78 6.77
C ALA A 95 -2.64 15.04 8.10
N PRO A 96 -2.31 13.74 8.15
CA PRO A 96 -2.20 13.03 9.43
C PRO A 96 -1.18 13.71 10.32
N SER A 97 -1.45 13.72 11.64
CA SER A 97 -0.51 14.27 12.61
C SER A 97 0.77 13.43 12.66
N PRO A 98 1.94 14.08 12.79
CA PRO A 98 3.21 13.36 12.91
C PRO A 98 3.30 12.59 14.22
#